data_7ffbcc0176cb6764b4b564ac7d247dfb
#
_entry.id   7ffbcc0176cb6764b4b564ac7d247dfb
#
_cell.length_a   1.000
_cell.length_b   1.000
_cell.length_c   1.000
_cell.angle_alpha   90.00
_cell.angle_beta   90.00
_cell.angle_gamma   90.00
#
_symmetry.space_group_name_H-M   'P 1'
#
loop_
_entity.id
_entity.type
_entity.pdbx_description
1 polymer ?
#
loop_
_entity_poly.entity_id
_entity_poly.type
_entity_poly.pdbx_seq_one_letter_code
_entity_poly.pdbx_strand_id
1 'polypeptide(L)'
;GETLVRRIGSGERGLSDGSPDAATFSEPNGLCLVPEGLREQVGYDVLVADTVNHVLRGVRLADGYVTTVAGTGEQLMVGGAENVVPESAAPDATPALRHRLSSPWDVVWSERLGAFLVAMAGNHSLWTFDPVAGIVEQVAGTQNEGLLDGPLAQAWFAQPSGLSVAPDGSVWLADAETSALRRVDVADDGSATITSLVGQGLFDFGHRDGPAAQALLQHPLGVAALPDGSVLVTDTYNGALRRYDPATDEVTTLVGDLAEPSDALVQVDGDEVHVVVVESTAHRLTRVALPASLAGQVLDSGAHRTQRPVTEVPPGEIRLDVIFTPATGQKYDDRFGPSTQLTVSSTPPELLLDGAGRDLPLVRTLRINPEIPEGVLHVTAQAASCDADPAVEYPACHLAQQDWGVPVRVVAGTPEVLTLPLRG
;
A
#
# COMPACT_ATOMS: atom_id res chain seq x y z
N GLY A 1 -18.66 -20.34 -15.36
CA GLY A 1 -17.23 -20.13 -15.55
C GLY A 1 -17.00 -18.88 -16.34
N GLU A 2 -16.08 -18.07 -15.92
CA GLU A 2 -15.70 -16.85 -16.62
C GLU A 2 -14.90 -17.24 -17.88
N THR A 3 -15.17 -16.54 -18.98
CA THR A 3 -14.50 -16.82 -20.25
C THR A 3 -13.56 -15.68 -20.57
N LEU A 4 -12.28 -15.97 -20.86
CA LEU A 4 -11.34 -14.98 -21.38
C LEU A 4 -11.81 -14.55 -22.78
N VAL A 5 -12.26 -13.30 -22.90
CA VAL A 5 -12.79 -12.76 -24.15
C VAL A 5 -11.65 -12.30 -25.07
N ARG A 6 -10.64 -11.63 -24.51
CA ARG A 6 -9.52 -11.10 -25.26
C ARG A 6 -8.29 -10.96 -24.38
N ARG A 7 -7.12 -11.19 -24.98
CA ARG A 7 -5.82 -10.81 -24.44
C ARG A 7 -5.29 -9.62 -25.25
N ILE A 8 -4.75 -8.62 -24.57
CA ILE A 8 -4.15 -7.42 -25.14
C ILE A 8 -2.72 -7.30 -24.62
N GLY A 9 -1.76 -7.23 -25.50
CA GLY A 9 -0.34 -7.31 -25.23
C GLY A 9 0.28 -8.65 -25.69
N SER A 10 1.43 -8.58 -26.35
CA SER A 10 2.17 -9.74 -26.88
C SER A 10 2.69 -10.68 -25.78
N GLY A 11 2.86 -10.16 -24.57
CA GLY A 11 3.55 -10.82 -23.45
C GLY A 11 5.05 -10.50 -23.40
N GLU A 12 5.57 -9.83 -24.39
CA GLU A 12 6.92 -9.29 -24.37
C GLU A 12 6.94 -7.97 -23.60
N ARG A 13 8.04 -7.71 -22.87
CA ARG A 13 8.26 -6.45 -22.15
C ARG A 13 8.71 -5.37 -23.14
N GLY A 14 8.11 -4.19 -23.08
CA GLY A 14 8.48 -3.07 -23.95
C GLY A 14 7.44 -1.96 -24.01
N LEU A 15 7.67 -0.99 -24.90
CA LEU A 15 6.83 0.19 -25.10
C LEU A 15 6.46 0.30 -26.58
N SER A 16 5.63 -0.62 -27.07
CA SER A 16 5.13 -0.57 -28.45
C SER A 16 3.63 -0.39 -28.44
N ASP A 17 3.15 0.56 -29.23
CA ASP A 17 1.75 0.73 -29.57
C ASP A 17 1.33 -0.25 -30.67
N GLY A 18 0.03 -0.46 -30.83
CA GLY A 18 -0.49 -1.25 -31.97
C GLY A 18 -1.61 -2.22 -31.63
N SER A 19 -1.77 -3.23 -32.48
CA SER A 19 -2.76 -4.29 -32.29
C SER A 19 -2.49 -5.12 -31.04
N PRO A 20 -3.48 -5.89 -30.54
CA PRO A 20 -3.32 -6.72 -29.34
C PRO A 20 -2.07 -7.60 -29.33
N ASP A 21 -1.71 -8.17 -30.46
CA ASP A 21 -0.56 -9.08 -30.59
C ASP A 21 0.78 -8.36 -30.79
N ALA A 22 0.76 -7.06 -31.13
CA ALA A 22 1.95 -6.23 -31.35
C ALA A 22 2.29 -5.31 -30.18
N ALA A 23 1.28 -4.89 -29.42
CA ALA A 23 1.48 -4.01 -28.29
C ALA A 23 2.30 -4.70 -27.20
N THR A 24 3.17 -3.91 -26.54
CA THR A 24 3.95 -4.35 -25.39
C THR A 24 3.74 -3.41 -24.21
N PHE A 25 3.84 -3.97 -23.02
CA PHE A 25 3.74 -3.26 -21.75
C PHE A 25 4.94 -3.60 -20.87
N SER A 26 5.14 -2.82 -19.80
CA SER A 26 6.16 -3.12 -18.80
C SER A 26 5.58 -2.90 -17.40
N GLU A 27 5.15 -4.00 -16.79
CA GLU A 27 4.52 -4.03 -15.48
C GLU A 27 3.32 -3.04 -15.37
N PRO A 28 2.30 -3.19 -16.23
CA PRO A 28 1.08 -2.39 -16.09
C PRO A 28 0.37 -2.76 -14.78
N ASN A 29 0.00 -1.75 -13.99
CA ASN A 29 -0.68 -1.96 -12.71
C ASN A 29 -2.14 -1.52 -12.79
N GLY A 30 -2.44 -0.26 -12.51
CA GLY A 30 -3.80 0.23 -12.44
C GLY A 30 -4.45 0.50 -13.79
N LEU A 31 -5.76 0.41 -13.81
CA LEU A 31 -6.55 0.70 -15.01
C LEU A 31 -7.91 1.30 -14.64
N CYS A 32 -8.42 2.19 -15.48
CA CYS A 32 -9.70 2.83 -15.30
C CYS A 32 -10.49 2.88 -16.61
N LEU A 33 -11.79 2.64 -16.54
CA LEU A 33 -12.69 2.90 -17.68
C LEU A 33 -12.77 4.41 -17.93
N VAL A 34 -12.66 4.79 -19.19
CA VAL A 34 -12.96 6.14 -19.64
C VAL A 34 -14.46 6.37 -19.54
N PRO A 35 -14.93 7.52 -18.99
CA PRO A 35 -16.35 7.87 -19.00
C PRO A 35 -16.96 7.75 -20.40
N GLU A 36 -18.14 7.15 -20.48
CA GLU A 36 -18.79 6.85 -21.78
C GLU A 36 -18.87 8.08 -22.68
N GLY A 37 -19.21 9.24 -22.10
CA GLY A 37 -19.33 10.49 -22.85
C GLY A 37 -18.02 11.04 -23.44
N LEU A 38 -16.87 10.52 -23.02
CA LEU A 38 -15.54 10.95 -23.51
C LEU A 38 -14.93 9.97 -24.50
N ARG A 39 -15.36 8.69 -24.55
CA ARG A 39 -14.72 7.62 -25.33
C ARG A 39 -14.60 7.93 -26.81
N GLU A 40 -15.67 8.47 -27.40
CA GLU A 40 -15.67 8.84 -28.83
C GLU A 40 -14.66 9.96 -29.13
N GLN A 41 -14.54 10.93 -28.22
CA GLN A 41 -13.64 12.07 -28.36
C GLN A 41 -12.18 11.69 -28.19
N VAL A 42 -11.86 10.85 -27.23
CA VAL A 42 -10.47 10.46 -26.93
C VAL A 42 -9.99 9.24 -27.73
N GLY A 43 -10.93 8.41 -28.25
CA GLY A 43 -10.64 7.29 -29.14
C GLY A 43 -10.18 6.00 -28.44
N TYR A 44 -10.36 5.89 -27.12
CA TYR A 44 -10.09 4.69 -26.33
C TYR A 44 -11.09 4.54 -25.18
N ASP A 45 -11.21 3.31 -24.64
CA ASP A 45 -12.22 2.95 -23.65
C ASP A 45 -11.63 2.74 -22.25
N VAL A 46 -10.35 2.38 -22.17
CA VAL A 46 -9.62 2.09 -20.92
C VAL A 46 -8.32 2.87 -20.91
N LEU A 47 -8.02 3.48 -19.77
CA LEU A 47 -6.70 4.05 -19.46
C LEU A 47 -5.93 3.08 -18.57
N VAL A 48 -4.67 2.84 -18.89
CA VAL A 48 -3.78 1.90 -18.17
C VAL A 48 -2.52 2.64 -17.73
N ALA A 49 -2.15 2.47 -16.47
CA ALA A 49 -0.86 2.88 -15.93
C ALA A 49 0.21 1.83 -16.30
N ASP A 50 1.04 2.14 -17.28
CA ASP A 50 2.14 1.27 -17.74
C ASP A 50 3.42 1.66 -16.96
N THR A 51 3.51 1.15 -15.75
CA THR A 51 4.30 1.68 -14.62
C THR A 51 5.78 1.80 -14.93
N VAL A 52 6.42 0.73 -15.39
CA VAL A 52 7.87 0.72 -15.65
C VAL A 52 8.23 1.37 -16.99
N ASN A 53 7.25 1.53 -17.86
CA ASN A 53 7.41 2.36 -19.06
C ASN A 53 7.20 3.86 -18.79
N HIS A 54 6.78 4.25 -17.57
CA HIS A 54 6.53 5.65 -17.20
C HIS A 54 5.57 6.38 -18.15
N VAL A 55 4.49 5.69 -18.57
CA VAL A 55 3.49 6.23 -19.49
C VAL A 55 2.07 5.82 -19.11
N LEU A 56 1.09 6.54 -19.66
CA LEU A 56 -0.31 6.12 -19.68
C LEU A 56 -0.68 5.60 -21.08
N ARG A 57 -1.39 4.46 -21.11
CA ARG A 57 -1.80 3.82 -22.36
C ARG A 57 -3.32 3.82 -22.49
N GLY A 58 -3.82 4.28 -23.60
CA GLY A 58 -5.22 4.14 -23.99
C GLY A 58 -5.46 2.81 -24.72
N VAL A 59 -6.49 2.06 -24.30
CA VAL A 59 -6.88 0.79 -24.92
C VAL A 59 -8.28 0.90 -25.48
N ARG A 60 -8.46 0.60 -26.75
CA ARG A 60 -9.77 0.54 -27.41
C ARG A 60 -10.33 -0.87 -27.34
N LEU A 61 -11.45 -1.06 -26.65
CA LEU A 61 -12.01 -2.39 -26.40
C LEU A 61 -12.59 -3.05 -27.68
N ALA A 62 -12.98 -2.27 -28.68
CA ALA A 62 -13.57 -2.80 -29.92
C ALA A 62 -12.63 -3.74 -30.67
N ASP A 63 -11.37 -3.39 -30.76
CA ASP A 63 -10.33 -4.16 -31.48
C ASP A 63 -9.09 -4.48 -30.63
N GLY A 64 -8.98 -3.92 -29.44
CA GLY A 64 -7.85 -4.09 -28.54
C GLY A 64 -6.62 -3.25 -28.91
N TYR A 65 -6.77 -2.24 -29.76
CA TYR A 65 -5.66 -1.38 -30.15
C TYR A 65 -5.17 -0.54 -28.96
N VAL A 66 -3.86 -0.46 -28.80
CA VAL A 66 -3.16 0.24 -27.71
C VAL A 66 -2.45 1.46 -28.26
N THR A 67 -2.58 2.59 -27.57
CA THR A 67 -1.90 3.86 -27.92
C THR A 67 -1.34 4.50 -26.67
N THR A 68 -0.10 4.98 -26.72
CA THR A 68 0.45 5.83 -25.66
C THR A 68 -0.23 7.19 -25.70
N VAL A 69 -0.76 7.66 -24.56
CA VAL A 69 -1.54 8.90 -24.47
C VAL A 69 -0.91 9.96 -23.57
N ALA A 70 -0.01 9.57 -22.67
CA ALA A 70 0.80 10.45 -21.85
C ALA A 70 2.11 9.80 -21.45
N GLY A 71 3.15 10.62 -21.24
CA GLY A 71 4.49 10.15 -20.91
C GLY A 71 5.41 10.01 -22.14
N THR A 72 6.71 10.13 -21.90
CA THR A 72 7.75 10.00 -22.94
C THR A 72 8.42 8.64 -22.96
N GLY A 73 8.15 7.79 -21.96
CA GLY A 73 8.90 6.55 -21.71
C GLY A 73 10.18 6.75 -20.90
N GLU A 74 10.54 7.99 -20.59
CA GLU A 74 11.67 8.31 -19.70
C GLU A 74 11.16 8.70 -18.32
N GLN A 75 11.82 8.19 -17.28
CA GLN A 75 11.42 8.49 -15.90
C GLN A 75 11.73 9.94 -15.49
N LEU A 76 10.76 10.61 -14.88
CA LEU A 76 10.98 11.85 -14.13
C LEU A 76 11.59 11.51 -12.77
N MET A 77 12.86 11.83 -12.59
CA MET A 77 13.55 11.61 -11.32
C MET A 77 13.20 12.69 -10.28
N VAL A 78 13.16 12.30 -9.01
CA VAL A 78 12.96 13.23 -7.87
C VAL A 78 14.04 14.34 -7.93
N GLY A 79 13.61 15.61 -7.87
CA GLY A 79 14.51 16.75 -7.98
C GLY A 79 15.11 16.96 -9.37
N GLY A 80 14.70 16.18 -10.36
CA GLY A 80 15.08 16.37 -11.76
C GLY A 80 14.51 17.70 -12.29
N ALA A 81 15.26 18.36 -13.19
CA ALA A 81 14.77 19.55 -13.86
C ALA A 81 13.50 19.25 -14.65
N GLU A 82 12.52 20.14 -14.52
CA GLU A 82 11.25 20.05 -15.24
C GLU A 82 11.47 19.77 -16.73
N ASN A 83 10.75 18.80 -17.24
CA ASN A 83 10.35 18.60 -18.63
C ASN A 83 11.28 19.17 -19.71
N VAL A 84 12.43 18.55 -19.90
CA VAL A 84 13.14 18.70 -21.17
C VAL A 84 12.36 17.86 -22.18
N VAL A 85 11.59 18.53 -23.05
CA VAL A 85 10.89 17.87 -24.15
C VAL A 85 11.91 17.09 -24.96
N PRO A 86 11.80 15.75 -25.11
CA PRO A 86 12.71 15.02 -25.95
C PRO A 86 12.67 15.59 -27.38
N GLU A 87 13.82 15.79 -28.02
CA GLU A 87 13.90 16.16 -29.43
C GLU A 87 13.14 15.17 -30.35
N SER A 88 12.88 13.97 -29.83
CA SER A 88 12.15 12.89 -30.53
C SER A 88 10.62 12.99 -30.48
N ALA A 89 10.04 13.92 -29.69
CA ALA A 89 8.59 14.07 -29.68
C ALA A 89 8.08 14.55 -31.06
N ALA A 90 7.05 13.87 -31.57
CA ALA A 90 6.42 14.28 -32.82
C ALA A 90 5.94 15.73 -32.73
N PRO A 91 6.06 16.56 -33.79
CA PRO A 91 5.69 17.97 -33.78
C PRO A 91 4.23 18.25 -33.38
N ASP A 92 3.36 17.28 -33.62
CA ASP A 92 1.92 17.27 -33.36
C ASP A 92 1.52 16.53 -32.06
N ALA A 93 2.50 16.03 -31.30
CA ALA A 93 2.23 15.36 -30.02
C ALA A 93 1.57 16.33 -29.03
N THR A 94 0.56 15.83 -28.32
CA THR A 94 -0.09 16.57 -27.21
C THR A 94 0.92 16.94 -26.12
N PRO A 95 0.67 17.95 -25.30
CA PRO A 95 1.54 18.29 -24.17
C PRO A 95 1.83 17.07 -23.28
N ALA A 96 0.84 16.21 -22.99
CA ALA A 96 1.01 15.01 -22.15
C ALA A 96 2.05 14.03 -22.70
N LEU A 97 2.16 13.89 -24.02
CA LEU A 97 3.17 13.02 -24.68
C LEU A 97 4.59 13.59 -24.64
N ARG A 98 4.75 14.82 -24.17
CA ARG A 98 6.06 15.50 -24.03
C ARG A 98 6.52 15.57 -22.57
N HIS A 99 5.70 15.14 -21.64
CA HIS A 99 6.02 15.09 -20.22
C HIS A 99 6.63 13.75 -19.84
N ARG A 100 7.67 13.77 -19.00
CA ARG A 100 8.14 12.58 -18.30
C ARG A 100 7.22 12.28 -17.15
N LEU A 101 6.82 11.04 -16.98
CA LEU A 101 6.10 10.54 -15.82
C LEU A 101 7.06 9.72 -14.93
N SER A 102 6.65 9.43 -13.70
CA SER A 102 7.48 8.68 -12.77
C SER A 102 6.70 7.53 -12.17
N SER A 103 6.76 6.38 -12.83
CA SER A 103 6.09 5.15 -12.40
C SER A 103 4.62 5.38 -12.01
N PRO A 104 3.74 5.74 -12.98
CA PRO A 104 2.31 5.81 -12.69
C PRO A 104 1.86 4.43 -12.22
N TRP A 105 1.23 4.37 -11.05
CA TRP A 105 0.84 3.09 -10.45
C TRP A 105 -0.64 2.81 -10.67
N ASP A 106 -1.48 3.80 -10.42
CA ASP A 106 -2.92 3.67 -10.62
C ASP A 106 -3.55 4.94 -11.18
N VAL A 107 -4.75 4.79 -11.73
CA VAL A 107 -5.52 5.86 -12.35
C VAL A 107 -7.00 5.71 -12.04
N VAL A 108 -7.67 6.82 -11.69
CA VAL A 108 -9.14 6.85 -11.51
C VAL A 108 -9.72 8.11 -12.12
N TRP A 109 -10.93 8.03 -12.67
CA TRP A 109 -11.66 9.20 -13.13
C TRP A 109 -12.32 9.93 -11.96
N SER A 110 -12.06 11.22 -11.81
CA SER A 110 -12.73 12.07 -10.82
C SER A 110 -13.65 13.06 -11.51
N GLU A 111 -14.95 12.89 -11.32
CA GLU A 111 -15.95 13.85 -11.83
C GLU A 111 -15.75 15.25 -11.22
N ARG A 112 -15.31 15.35 -9.97
CA ARG A 112 -15.05 16.64 -9.30
C ARG A 112 -13.86 17.38 -9.89
N LEU A 113 -12.86 16.67 -10.37
CA LEU A 113 -11.68 17.26 -11.04
C LEU A 113 -11.89 17.39 -12.54
N GLY A 114 -12.86 16.67 -13.13
CA GLY A 114 -13.05 16.57 -14.57
C GLY A 114 -11.85 15.97 -15.31
N ALA A 115 -11.06 15.13 -14.62
CA ALA A 115 -9.82 14.55 -15.10
C ALA A 115 -9.55 13.20 -14.45
N PHE A 116 -8.63 12.44 -15.02
CA PHE A 116 -8.05 11.29 -14.32
C PHE A 116 -7.09 11.76 -13.24
N LEU A 117 -7.22 11.23 -12.02
CA LEU A 117 -6.20 11.32 -10.98
C LEU A 117 -5.26 10.14 -11.14
N VAL A 118 -3.96 10.39 -11.07
CA VAL A 118 -2.89 9.43 -11.30
C VAL A 118 -1.97 9.37 -10.08
N ALA A 119 -1.78 8.19 -9.52
CA ALA A 119 -0.80 7.96 -8.47
C ALA A 119 0.60 7.80 -9.11
N MET A 120 1.50 8.74 -8.85
CA MET A 120 2.89 8.72 -9.31
C MET A 120 3.80 8.20 -8.21
N ALA A 121 3.92 6.87 -8.13
CA ALA A 121 4.70 6.23 -7.08
C ALA A 121 6.19 6.62 -7.09
N GLY A 122 6.78 6.74 -8.27
CA GLY A 122 8.22 6.97 -8.42
C GLY A 122 8.72 8.35 -8.01
N ASN A 123 7.83 9.33 -7.77
CA ASN A 123 8.20 10.66 -7.27
C ASN A 123 7.26 11.19 -6.18
N HIS A 124 6.55 10.27 -5.50
CA HIS A 124 5.76 10.55 -4.29
C HIS A 124 4.75 11.70 -4.49
N SER A 125 3.94 11.62 -5.58
CA SER A 125 3.02 12.71 -5.94
C SER A 125 1.73 12.19 -6.57
N LEU A 126 0.71 13.07 -6.66
CA LEU A 126 -0.50 12.82 -7.45
C LEU A 126 -0.54 13.82 -8.61
N TRP A 127 -0.97 13.32 -9.76
CA TRP A 127 -1.10 14.08 -10.99
C TRP A 127 -2.52 13.99 -11.54
N THR A 128 -2.91 14.98 -12.33
CA THR A 128 -4.11 14.89 -13.17
C THR A 128 -3.72 14.66 -14.63
N PHE A 129 -4.58 13.92 -15.33
CA PHE A 129 -4.53 13.78 -16.79
C PHE A 129 -5.88 14.15 -17.39
N ASP A 130 -5.92 15.24 -18.14
CA ASP A 130 -7.06 15.62 -18.98
C ASP A 130 -6.90 14.93 -20.35
N PRO A 131 -7.71 13.91 -20.65
CA PRO A 131 -7.56 13.14 -21.89
C PRO A 131 -8.02 13.90 -23.14
N VAL A 132 -8.85 14.93 -22.96
CA VAL A 132 -9.37 15.76 -24.05
C VAL A 132 -8.38 16.85 -24.45
N ALA A 133 -7.85 17.57 -23.47
CA ALA A 133 -6.82 18.59 -23.69
C ALA A 133 -5.44 17.95 -23.95
N GLY A 134 -5.22 16.71 -23.56
CA GLY A 134 -3.93 16.03 -23.64
C GLY A 134 -2.90 16.68 -22.74
N ILE A 135 -3.29 17.02 -21.49
CA ILE A 135 -2.46 17.71 -20.51
C ILE A 135 -2.29 16.83 -19.27
N VAL A 136 -1.08 16.78 -18.71
CA VAL A 136 -0.78 16.21 -17.40
C VAL A 136 -0.21 17.31 -16.50
N GLU A 137 -0.65 17.34 -15.24
CA GLU A 137 -0.20 18.33 -14.25
C GLU A 137 -0.03 17.67 -12.87
N GLN A 138 1.03 18.02 -12.15
CA GLN A 138 1.17 17.64 -10.76
C GLN A 138 0.23 18.48 -9.89
N VAL A 139 -0.64 17.81 -9.12
CA VAL A 139 -1.63 18.47 -8.25
C VAL A 139 -1.35 18.28 -6.78
N ALA A 140 -0.56 17.29 -6.42
CA ALA A 140 -0.25 16.98 -5.02
C ALA A 140 1.17 16.44 -4.84
N GLY A 141 1.71 16.65 -3.65
CA GLY A 141 3.03 16.18 -3.26
C GLY A 141 4.15 17.17 -3.52
N THR A 142 5.14 17.13 -2.66
CA THR A 142 6.36 17.95 -2.77
C THR A 142 7.55 17.16 -3.30
N GLN A 143 7.33 15.90 -3.71
CA GLN A 143 8.33 14.89 -4.04
C GLN A 143 9.22 14.46 -2.84
N ASN A 144 8.91 14.94 -1.63
CA ASN A 144 9.50 14.42 -0.41
C ASN A 144 8.76 13.15 0.00
N GLU A 145 9.52 12.14 0.36
CA GLU A 145 9.00 10.89 0.90
C GLU A 145 8.58 11.07 2.36
N GLY A 146 7.35 10.67 2.69
CA GLY A 146 6.84 10.73 4.05
C GLY A 146 5.32 10.82 4.14
N LEU A 147 4.81 11.04 5.34
CA LEU A 147 3.39 11.18 5.64
C LEU A 147 3.13 12.58 6.21
N LEU A 148 2.59 13.47 5.38
CA LEU A 148 2.16 14.80 5.82
C LEU A 148 0.79 15.11 5.21
N ASP A 149 -0.18 15.38 6.07
CA ASP A 149 -1.54 15.78 5.68
C ASP A 149 -1.67 17.29 5.45
N GLY A 150 -2.76 17.68 4.82
CA GLY A 150 -3.11 19.07 4.58
C GLY A 150 -3.45 19.39 3.12
N PRO A 151 -3.25 20.65 2.66
CA PRO A 151 -3.46 21.02 1.27
C PRO A 151 -2.58 20.17 0.33
N LEU A 152 -3.14 19.71 -0.78
CA LEU A 152 -2.44 18.80 -1.68
C LEU A 152 -1.05 19.24 -2.09
N ALA A 153 -0.87 20.54 -2.38
CA ALA A 153 0.42 21.10 -2.80
C ALA A 153 1.51 21.05 -1.70
N GLN A 154 1.14 20.82 -0.45
CA GLN A 154 2.05 20.74 0.70
C GLN A 154 2.15 19.33 1.28
N ALA A 155 1.30 18.43 0.84
CA ALA A 155 1.25 17.04 1.31
C ALA A 155 2.51 16.27 0.95
N TRP A 156 2.86 15.27 1.77
CA TRP A 156 3.92 14.31 1.45
C TRP A 156 3.30 12.93 1.31
N PHE A 157 3.86 12.16 0.41
CA PHE A 157 3.48 10.78 0.13
C PHE A 157 4.73 9.89 0.16
N ALA A 158 4.52 8.60 0.27
CA ALA A 158 5.58 7.61 0.10
C ALA A 158 5.08 6.45 -0.76
N GLN A 159 5.30 6.55 -2.06
CA GLN A 159 4.82 5.62 -3.09
C GLN A 159 3.28 5.48 -3.11
N PRO A 160 2.54 6.57 -3.40
CA PRO A 160 1.10 6.46 -3.60
C PRO A 160 0.82 5.41 -4.67
N SER A 161 -0.03 4.44 -4.35
CA SER A 161 -0.29 3.27 -5.18
C SER A 161 -1.75 3.22 -5.63
N GLY A 162 -2.63 2.50 -4.92
CA GLY A 162 -4.02 2.33 -5.33
C GLY A 162 -4.90 3.54 -5.08
N LEU A 163 -5.82 3.79 -6.00
CA LEU A 163 -6.81 4.86 -5.95
C LEU A 163 -8.22 4.30 -6.10
N SER A 164 -9.20 4.88 -5.41
CA SER A 164 -10.60 4.55 -5.61
C SER A 164 -11.51 5.72 -5.30
N VAL A 165 -12.42 6.04 -6.21
CA VAL A 165 -13.41 7.12 -6.01
C VAL A 165 -14.57 6.63 -5.19
N ALA A 166 -14.86 7.32 -4.10
CA ALA A 166 -16.00 7.04 -3.23
C ALA A 166 -17.31 7.59 -3.82
N PRO A 167 -18.49 7.10 -3.37
CA PRO A 167 -19.78 7.61 -3.83
C PRO A 167 -20.01 9.10 -3.58
N ASP A 168 -19.33 9.71 -2.61
CA ASP A 168 -19.39 11.15 -2.31
C ASP A 168 -18.42 11.99 -3.18
N GLY A 169 -17.64 11.34 -4.04
CA GLY A 169 -16.67 11.96 -4.94
C GLY A 169 -15.30 12.23 -4.32
N SER A 170 -15.06 11.86 -3.07
CA SER A 170 -13.71 11.80 -2.48
C SER A 170 -12.90 10.66 -3.09
N VAL A 171 -11.59 10.69 -2.93
CA VAL A 171 -10.72 9.63 -3.45
C VAL A 171 -9.95 8.98 -2.30
N TRP A 172 -10.13 7.68 -2.15
CA TRP A 172 -9.30 6.85 -1.28
C TRP A 172 -7.97 6.54 -1.94
N LEU A 173 -6.94 6.48 -1.12
CA LEU A 173 -5.55 6.27 -1.55
C LEU A 173 -4.85 5.29 -0.62
N ALA A 174 -4.21 4.27 -1.18
CA ALA A 174 -3.17 3.50 -0.51
C ALA A 174 -1.82 4.21 -0.69
N ASP A 175 -1.13 4.49 0.41
CA ASP A 175 0.21 5.09 0.41
C ASP A 175 1.18 4.04 0.93
N ALA A 176 1.81 3.29 0.01
CA ALA A 176 2.39 1.98 0.29
C ALA A 176 3.52 2.01 1.33
N GLU A 177 4.52 2.87 1.16
CA GLU A 177 5.67 2.91 2.06
C GLU A 177 5.35 3.53 3.43
N THR A 178 4.30 4.36 3.53
CA THR A 178 3.81 4.82 4.83
C THR A 178 2.82 3.85 5.46
N SER A 179 2.51 2.74 4.76
CA SER A 179 1.50 1.76 5.20
C SER A 179 0.18 2.43 5.61
N ALA A 180 -0.23 3.45 4.85
CA ALA A 180 -1.34 4.31 5.19
C ALA A 180 -2.54 4.13 4.25
N LEU A 181 -3.73 4.29 4.83
CA LEU A 181 -4.96 4.58 4.12
C LEU A 181 -5.24 6.07 4.24
N ARG A 182 -5.35 6.76 3.11
CA ARG A 182 -5.56 8.20 3.06
C ARG A 182 -6.76 8.56 2.21
N ARG A 183 -7.29 9.76 2.38
CA ARG A 183 -8.44 10.27 1.65
C ARG A 183 -8.17 11.67 1.12
N VAL A 184 -8.43 11.87 -0.15
CA VAL A 184 -8.44 13.18 -0.81
C VAL A 184 -9.87 13.69 -0.88
N ASP A 185 -10.10 14.86 -0.29
CA ASP A 185 -11.36 15.58 -0.35
C ASP A 185 -11.22 16.79 -1.27
N VAL A 186 -12.06 16.87 -2.29
CA VAL A 186 -12.10 17.98 -3.25
C VAL A 186 -13.32 18.85 -2.93
N ALA A 187 -13.09 20.11 -2.56
CA ALA A 187 -14.14 21.06 -2.27
C ALA A 187 -14.76 21.64 -3.55
N ASP A 188 -15.94 22.26 -3.43
CA ASP A 188 -16.66 22.84 -4.58
C ASP A 188 -15.93 24.05 -5.20
N ASP A 189 -15.01 24.68 -4.48
CA ASP A 189 -14.15 25.76 -4.99
C ASP A 189 -12.88 25.25 -5.71
N GLY A 190 -12.73 23.92 -5.84
CA GLY A 190 -11.59 23.27 -6.47
C GLY A 190 -10.38 23.09 -5.53
N SER A 191 -10.43 23.59 -4.30
CA SER A 191 -9.40 23.28 -3.34
C SER A 191 -9.48 21.82 -2.91
N ALA A 192 -8.33 21.20 -2.63
CA ALA A 192 -8.31 19.82 -2.18
C ALA A 192 -7.30 19.60 -1.05
N THR A 193 -7.68 18.70 -0.15
CA THR A 193 -6.88 18.31 1.01
C THR A 193 -6.76 16.81 1.09
N ILE A 194 -5.70 16.33 1.74
CA ILE A 194 -5.53 14.92 2.06
C ILE A 194 -5.47 14.73 3.57
N THR A 195 -6.08 13.64 4.02
CA THR A 195 -6.10 13.22 5.43
C THR A 195 -5.75 11.75 5.52
N SER A 196 -4.88 11.39 6.45
CA SER A 196 -4.56 10.01 6.79
C SER A 196 -5.56 9.46 7.80
N LEU A 197 -6.22 8.36 7.49
CA LEU A 197 -7.20 7.68 8.36
C LEU A 197 -6.51 6.55 9.13
N VAL A 198 -5.64 5.80 8.46
CA VAL A 198 -4.81 4.73 9.04
C VAL A 198 -3.37 4.99 8.65
N GLY A 199 -2.43 4.75 9.55
CA GLY A 199 -1.00 5.00 9.36
C GLY A 199 -0.52 6.23 10.13
N GLN A 200 0.72 6.16 10.62
CA GLN A 200 1.32 7.20 11.49
C GLN A 200 2.70 7.64 11.00
N GLY A 201 3.24 7.03 9.95
CA GLY A 201 4.54 7.36 9.38
C GLY A 201 5.22 6.18 8.68
N LEU A 202 6.43 6.42 8.18
CA LEU A 202 7.20 5.46 7.35
C LEU A 202 7.52 4.14 8.08
N PHE A 203 7.50 4.11 9.41
CA PHE A 203 7.95 2.96 10.20
C PHE A 203 6.85 2.39 11.10
N ASP A 204 5.59 2.81 10.90
CA ASP A 204 4.45 2.34 11.68
C ASP A 204 3.60 1.40 10.82
N PHE A 205 3.98 0.14 10.77
CA PHE A 205 3.29 -0.87 9.98
C PHE A 205 3.14 -2.20 10.74
N GLY A 206 2.28 -3.07 10.28
CA GLY A 206 2.01 -4.37 10.86
C GLY A 206 0.60 -4.87 10.55
N HIS A 207 0.14 -5.91 11.24
CA HIS A 207 -1.18 -6.47 11.07
C HIS A 207 -1.99 -6.32 12.36
N ARG A 208 -2.79 -5.26 12.45
CA ARG A 208 -3.65 -5.03 13.62
C ARG A 208 -4.98 -4.42 13.19
N ASP A 209 -6.06 -5.05 13.63
CA ASP A 209 -7.43 -4.53 13.55
C ASP A 209 -7.75 -3.60 14.71
N GLY A 210 -8.89 -2.89 14.64
CA GLY A 210 -9.45 -2.05 15.67
C GLY A 210 -9.56 -0.59 15.26
N PRO A 211 -9.61 0.34 16.23
CA PRO A 211 -9.72 1.77 15.95
C PRO A 211 -8.64 2.23 14.98
N ALA A 212 -9.01 3.03 13.98
CA ALA A 212 -8.13 3.45 12.89
C ALA A 212 -6.80 4.05 13.36
N ALA A 213 -6.85 4.86 14.43
CA ALA A 213 -5.65 5.44 15.05
C ALA A 213 -4.69 4.41 15.67
N GLN A 214 -5.11 3.15 15.82
CA GLN A 214 -4.31 2.06 16.40
C GLN A 214 -4.12 0.90 15.42
N ALA A 215 -4.92 0.85 14.36
CA ALA A 215 -4.82 -0.17 13.32
C ALA A 215 -3.47 -0.05 12.61
N LEU A 216 -2.98 -1.18 12.11
CA LEU A 216 -1.75 -1.24 11.32
C LEU A 216 -2.01 -2.00 10.03
N LEU A 217 -1.49 -1.44 8.96
CA LEU A 217 -1.39 -2.02 7.62
C LEU A 217 0.08 -2.30 7.31
N GLN A 218 0.35 -3.03 6.25
CA GLN A 218 1.72 -3.24 5.79
C GLN A 218 1.79 -3.24 4.27
N HIS A 219 2.35 -2.15 3.72
CA HIS A 219 2.56 -1.94 2.29
C HIS A 219 1.28 -2.21 1.46
N PRO A 220 0.16 -1.52 1.77
CA PRO A 220 -1.07 -1.69 1.00
C PRO A 220 -0.87 -1.16 -0.42
N LEU A 221 -1.29 -1.92 -1.44
CA LEU A 221 -1.14 -1.52 -2.83
C LEU A 221 -2.45 -1.06 -3.47
N GLY A 222 -3.59 -1.61 -3.08
CA GLY A 222 -4.87 -1.27 -3.67
C GLY A 222 -5.93 -0.86 -2.65
N VAL A 223 -6.90 -0.08 -3.12
CA VAL A 223 -8.09 0.30 -2.36
C VAL A 223 -9.33 0.21 -3.25
N ALA A 224 -10.48 -0.17 -2.68
CA ALA A 224 -11.73 -0.21 -3.40
C ALA A 224 -12.88 0.34 -2.54
N ALA A 225 -13.45 1.46 -2.95
CA ALA A 225 -14.59 2.05 -2.28
C ALA A 225 -15.84 1.16 -2.41
N LEU A 226 -16.57 0.98 -1.32
CA LEU A 226 -17.81 0.24 -1.27
C LEU A 226 -19.01 1.20 -1.37
N PRO A 227 -20.19 0.71 -1.84
CA PRO A 227 -21.39 1.54 -1.95
C PRO A 227 -21.90 2.11 -0.63
N ASP A 228 -21.57 1.48 0.50
CA ASP A 228 -21.93 1.93 1.86
C ASP A 228 -21.02 3.03 2.39
N GLY A 229 -20.01 3.45 1.63
CA GLY A 229 -19.02 4.47 2.01
C GLY A 229 -17.80 3.92 2.74
N SER A 230 -17.77 2.64 3.07
CA SER A 230 -16.55 2.00 3.58
C SER A 230 -15.58 1.71 2.45
N VAL A 231 -14.33 1.35 2.77
CA VAL A 231 -13.31 1.06 1.78
C VAL A 231 -12.58 -0.24 2.11
N LEU A 232 -12.35 -1.03 1.08
CA LEU A 232 -11.47 -2.19 1.13
C LEU A 232 -10.03 -1.74 0.89
N VAL A 233 -9.11 -2.40 1.57
CA VAL A 233 -7.67 -2.21 1.42
C VAL A 233 -7.04 -3.57 1.17
N THR A 234 -6.33 -3.71 0.05
CA THR A 234 -5.46 -4.87 -0.14
C THR A 234 -4.17 -4.65 0.63
N ASP A 235 -4.11 -5.25 1.81
CA ASP A 235 -3.00 -5.15 2.76
C ASP A 235 -1.93 -6.17 2.36
N THR A 236 -1.14 -5.81 1.34
CA THR A 236 -0.38 -6.70 0.47
C THR A 236 0.60 -7.58 1.23
N TYR A 237 1.46 -6.99 2.05
CA TYR A 237 2.47 -7.77 2.78
C TYR A 237 1.90 -8.51 3.99
N ASN A 238 0.69 -8.15 4.44
CA ASN A 238 -0.05 -8.94 5.40
C ASN A 238 -0.87 -10.07 4.76
N GLY A 239 -0.90 -10.16 3.43
CA GLY A 239 -1.69 -11.17 2.71
C GLY A 239 -3.18 -11.09 3.02
N ALA A 240 -3.73 -9.89 3.20
CA ALA A 240 -5.07 -9.70 3.73
C ALA A 240 -5.91 -8.70 2.92
N LEU A 241 -7.22 -8.93 2.90
CA LEU A 241 -8.20 -7.93 2.51
C LEU A 241 -8.78 -7.31 3.79
N ARG A 242 -8.56 -6.02 3.97
CA ARG A 242 -9.02 -5.27 5.13
C ARG A 242 -10.17 -4.35 4.74
N ARG A 243 -10.99 -3.98 5.69
CA ARG A 243 -12.05 -2.97 5.53
C ARG A 243 -11.89 -1.88 6.57
N TYR A 244 -11.85 -0.64 6.12
CA TYR A 244 -12.02 0.53 6.97
C TYR A 244 -13.46 1.02 6.87
N ASP A 245 -14.12 1.19 8.01
CA ASP A 245 -15.47 1.72 8.12
C ASP A 245 -15.43 3.14 8.73
N PRO A 246 -15.69 4.19 7.93
CA PRO A 246 -15.66 5.56 8.45
C PRO A 246 -16.79 5.86 9.45
N ALA A 247 -17.87 5.06 9.51
CA ALA A 247 -18.96 5.26 10.46
C ALA A 247 -18.58 4.83 11.89
N THR A 248 -17.71 3.82 12.03
CA THR A 248 -17.20 3.33 13.32
C THR A 248 -15.76 3.74 13.60
N ASP A 249 -15.06 4.25 12.59
CA ASP A 249 -13.62 4.56 12.61
C ASP A 249 -12.77 3.33 12.96
N GLU A 250 -13.11 2.17 12.39
CA GLU A 250 -12.46 0.90 12.67
C GLU A 250 -11.96 0.20 11.41
N VAL A 251 -10.84 -0.50 11.56
CA VAL A 251 -10.30 -1.43 10.56
C VAL A 251 -10.57 -2.87 10.99
N THR A 252 -11.06 -3.69 10.07
CA THR A 252 -11.31 -5.11 10.29
C THR A 252 -10.72 -5.94 9.16
N THR A 253 -10.18 -7.11 9.47
CA THR A 253 -9.74 -8.09 8.47
C THR A 253 -10.95 -8.88 7.98
N LEU A 254 -11.18 -8.88 6.67
CA LEU A 254 -12.23 -9.67 6.02
C LEU A 254 -11.74 -11.04 5.56
N VAL A 255 -10.56 -11.08 4.96
CA VAL A 255 -9.93 -12.29 4.42
C VAL A 255 -8.44 -12.22 4.69
N GLY A 256 -7.84 -13.34 5.10
CA GLY A 256 -6.40 -13.54 5.24
C GLY A 256 -5.89 -14.60 4.26
N ASP A 257 -4.60 -14.92 4.38
CA ASP A 257 -3.90 -15.95 3.60
C ASP A 257 -3.96 -15.74 2.07
N LEU A 258 -4.07 -14.47 1.63
CA LEU A 258 -3.98 -14.07 0.24
C LEU A 258 -2.50 -13.97 -0.18
N ALA A 259 -2.22 -14.29 -1.43
CA ALA A 259 -0.87 -14.27 -1.98
C ALA A 259 -0.53 -12.89 -2.58
N GLU A 260 -0.06 -11.98 -1.74
CA GLU A 260 0.23 -10.57 -2.07
C GLU A 260 -0.91 -9.91 -2.85
N PRO A 261 -2.06 -9.67 -2.19
CA PRO A 261 -3.18 -9.01 -2.85
C PRO A 261 -2.77 -7.59 -3.24
N SER A 262 -2.82 -7.29 -4.54
CA SER A 262 -2.34 -6.00 -5.07
C SER A 262 -3.47 -5.04 -5.40
N ASP A 263 -4.67 -5.56 -5.72
CA ASP A 263 -5.84 -4.72 -5.99
C ASP A 263 -7.14 -5.51 -5.81
N ALA A 264 -8.27 -4.81 -5.76
CA ALA A 264 -9.60 -5.39 -5.60
C ALA A 264 -10.65 -4.64 -6.43
N LEU A 265 -11.43 -5.41 -7.18
CA LEU A 265 -12.58 -4.89 -7.94
C LEU A 265 -13.88 -5.26 -7.23
N VAL A 266 -14.69 -4.25 -6.91
CA VAL A 266 -16.03 -4.44 -6.33
C VAL A 266 -17.04 -4.66 -7.45
N GLN A 267 -17.78 -5.75 -7.40
CA GLN A 267 -18.88 -6.07 -8.29
C GLN A 267 -20.18 -6.13 -7.51
N VAL A 268 -21.17 -5.35 -7.93
CA VAL A 268 -22.51 -5.36 -7.34
C VAL A 268 -23.46 -6.06 -8.31
N ASP A 269 -24.08 -7.16 -7.86
CA ASP A 269 -25.07 -7.92 -8.64
C ASP A 269 -26.36 -8.04 -7.81
N GLY A 270 -27.32 -7.14 -8.07
CA GLY A 270 -28.52 -6.99 -7.25
C GLY A 270 -28.16 -6.58 -5.81
N ASP A 271 -28.56 -7.41 -4.84
CA ASP A 271 -28.24 -7.21 -3.42
C ASP A 271 -26.92 -7.89 -2.97
N GLU A 272 -26.23 -8.56 -3.88
CA GLU A 272 -24.97 -9.24 -3.59
C GLU A 272 -23.77 -8.36 -3.98
N VAL A 273 -22.79 -8.27 -3.08
CA VAL A 273 -21.52 -7.62 -3.32
C VAL A 273 -20.43 -8.68 -3.37
N HIS A 274 -19.75 -8.75 -4.49
CA HIS A 274 -18.60 -9.60 -4.69
C HIS A 274 -17.34 -8.76 -4.86
N VAL A 275 -16.24 -9.26 -4.37
CA VAL A 275 -14.92 -8.64 -4.57
C VAL A 275 -14.04 -9.61 -5.33
N VAL A 276 -13.44 -9.12 -6.41
CA VAL A 276 -12.42 -9.87 -7.13
C VAL A 276 -11.07 -9.29 -6.74
N VAL A 277 -10.26 -10.08 -6.03
CA VAL A 277 -8.93 -9.71 -5.55
C VAL A 277 -7.89 -10.22 -6.52
N VAL A 278 -6.94 -9.37 -6.87
CA VAL A 278 -5.75 -9.74 -7.64
C VAL A 278 -4.70 -10.28 -6.67
N GLU A 279 -4.39 -11.57 -6.76
CA GLU A 279 -3.29 -12.18 -6.00
C GLU A 279 -2.06 -12.30 -6.90
N SER A 280 -1.15 -11.33 -6.80
CA SER A 280 -0.05 -11.14 -7.74
C SER A 280 0.95 -12.30 -7.73
N THR A 281 1.38 -12.78 -6.59
CA THR A 281 2.35 -13.90 -6.51
C THR A 281 1.73 -15.27 -6.78
N ALA A 282 0.41 -15.38 -6.68
CA ALA A 282 -0.31 -16.60 -7.09
C ALA A 282 -0.77 -16.57 -8.57
N HIS A 283 -0.60 -15.44 -9.28
CA HIS A 283 -1.02 -15.25 -10.66
C HIS A 283 -2.50 -15.61 -10.90
N ARG A 284 -3.38 -15.17 -9.99
CA ARG A 284 -4.81 -15.51 -10.04
C ARG A 284 -5.71 -14.34 -9.60
N LEU A 285 -6.96 -14.43 -10.03
CA LEU A 285 -8.05 -13.61 -9.52
C LEU A 285 -8.88 -14.45 -8.55
N THR A 286 -9.06 -13.97 -7.34
CA THR A 286 -9.85 -14.66 -6.31
C THR A 286 -11.13 -13.91 -6.05
N ARG A 287 -12.28 -14.58 -6.22
CA ARG A 287 -13.58 -14.01 -5.89
C ARG A 287 -13.87 -14.23 -4.41
N VAL A 288 -14.11 -13.16 -3.70
CA VAL A 288 -14.51 -13.13 -2.31
C VAL A 288 -15.98 -12.68 -2.24
N ALA A 289 -16.84 -13.52 -1.66
CA ALA A 289 -18.22 -13.10 -1.38
C ALA A 289 -18.23 -12.29 -0.07
N LEU A 290 -18.72 -11.08 -0.14
CA LEU A 290 -18.97 -10.29 1.06
C LEU A 290 -20.39 -10.53 1.54
N PRO A 291 -20.66 -10.55 2.87
CA PRO A 291 -22.02 -10.64 3.41
C PRO A 291 -22.89 -9.49 2.87
N ALA A 292 -24.15 -9.74 2.58
CA ALA A 292 -25.12 -8.74 2.13
C ALA A 292 -25.28 -7.58 3.13
N SER A 293 -25.07 -7.84 4.42
CA SER A 293 -24.85 -6.82 5.43
C SER A 293 -23.33 -6.64 5.61
N LEU A 294 -22.77 -5.60 5.04
CA LEU A 294 -21.39 -5.15 5.31
C LEU A 294 -21.20 -4.66 6.76
N ALA A 295 -22.17 -4.92 7.61
CA ALA A 295 -22.13 -4.66 9.04
C ALA A 295 -21.34 -5.78 9.75
N GLY A 296 -20.03 -5.63 9.83
CA GLY A 296 -19.18 -6.05 10.93
C GLY A 296 -19.33 -7.48 11.46
N GLN A 297 -19.38 -8.51 10.61
CA GLN A 297 -19.05 -9.86 11.06
C GLN A 297 -17.68 -10.21 10.49
N VAL A 298 -16.69 -10.29 11.38
CA VAL A 298 -15.42 -10.92 11.10
C VAL A 298 -15.71 -12.31 10.54
N LEU A 299 -15.45 -12.51 9.24
CA LEU A 299 -15.34 -13.85 8.70
C LEU A 299 -14.03 -14.39 9.29
N ASP A 300 -14.16 -15.14 10.39
CA ASP A 300 -13.05 -15.91 10.95
C ASP A 300 -12.71 -17.02 9.94
N SER A 301 -11.84 -16.69 8.99
CA SER A 301 -11.34 -17.63 7.98
C SER A 301 -10.32 -18.60 8.55
N GLY A 302 -10.35 -18.80 9.88
CA GLY A 302 -9.49 -19.79 10.51
C GLY A 302 -8.01 -19.44 10.39
N ALA A 303 -7.66 -18.16 10.51
CA ALA A 303 -6.28 -17.78 10.69
C ALA A 303 -5.71 -18.65 11.82
N HIS A 304 -4.75 -19.50 11.50
CA HIS A 304 -4.08 -20.33 12.48
C HIS A 304 -3.45 -19.41 13.50
N ARG A 305 -4.19 -19.10 14.55
CA ARG A 305 -3.59 -18.56 15.77
C ARG A 305 -2.70 -19.66 16.31
N THR A 306 -1.44 -19.60 15.95
CA THR A 306 -0.42 -20.37 16.67
C THR A 306 -0.38 -19.76 18.06
N GLN A 307 -1.18 -20.30 18.96
CA GLN A 307 -1.21 -19.87 20.35
C GLN A 307 0.17 -20.25 20.93
N ARG A 308 1.02 -19.24 21.10
CA ARG A 308 2.31 -19.45 21.73
C ARG A 308 2.06 -20.00 23.15
N PRO A 309 2.80 -21.01 23.60
CA PRO A 309 2.70 -21.49 24.98
C PRO A 309 2.90 -20.33 25.95
N VAL A 310 2.15 -20.36 27.06
CA VAL A 310 2.30 -19.37 28.12
C VAL A 310 3.76 -19.37 28.60
N THR A 311 4.38 -18.21 28.59
CA THR A 311 5.76 -17.99 29.05
C THR A 311 5.70 -17.54 30.52
N GLU A 312 6.38 -18.26 31.41
CA GLU A 312 6.51 -17.83 32.80
C GLU A 312 7.60 -16.78 32.90
N VAL A 313 7.29 -15.66 33.56
CA VAL A 313 8.22 -14.54 33.80
C VAL A 313 8.23 -14.17 35.29
N PRO A 314 9.38 -13.75 35.87
CA PRO A 314 9.39 -13.32 37.26
C PRO A 314 8.74 -11.94 37.44
N PRO A 315 8.21 -11.63 38.63
CA PRO A 315 7.86 -10.27 38.95
C PRO A 315 9.11 -9.38 39.08
N GLY A 316 8.98 -8.10 38.73
CA GLY A 316 10.10 -7.15 38.76
C GLY A 316 10.81 -7.04 37.43
N GLU A 317 12.11 -6.80 37.45
CA GLU A 317 12.87 -6.53 36.24
C GLU A 317 13.17 -7.82 35.46
N ILE A 318 12.87 -7.79 34.15
CA ILE A 318 13.27 -8.81 33.18
C ILE A 318 13.95 -8.13 31.98
N ARG A 319 14.80 -8.86 31.30
CA ARG A 319 15.41 -8.42 30.05
C ARG A 319 14.66 -9.06 28.88
N LEU A 320 14.19 -8.24 27.97
CA LEU A 320 13.70 -8.66 26.67
C LEU A 320 14.86 -8.56 25.66
N ASP A 321 15.20 -9.67 25.02
CA ASP A 321 16.21 -9.78 23.97
C ASP A 321 15.53 -10.22 22.67
N VAL A 322 15.45 -9.35 21.66
CA VAL A 322 15.09 -9.74 20.30
C VAL A 322 16.38 -10.00 19.51
N ILE A 323 16.59 -11.25 19.11
CA ILE A 323 17.77 -11.66 18.38
C ILE A 323 17.46 -11.64 16.88
N PHE A 324 18.02 -10.66 16.18
CA PHE A 324 17.92 -10.58 14.73
C PHE A 324 18.96 -11.45 14.04
N THR A 325 18.51 -12.28 13.10
CA THR A 325 19.38 -13.10 12.25
C THR A 325 19.09 -12.74 10.79
N PRO A 326 19.99 -11.99 10.10
CA PRO A 326 19.86 -11.69 8.69
C PRO A 326 19.76 -12.94 7.82
N ALA A 327 19.09 -12.84 6.68
CA ALA A 327 19.02 -13.91 5.71
C ALA A 327 20.41 -14.25 5.14
N THR A 328 20.55 -15.45 4.59
CA THR A 328 21.81 -15.89 3.97
C THR A 328 22.20 -14.93 2.83
N GLY A 329 23.41 -14.40 2.88
CA GLY A 329 23.92 -13.42 1.90
C GLY A 329 23.64 -11.96 2.27
N GLN A 330 23.02 -11.71 3.42
CA GLN A 330 22.78 -10.38 3.95
C GLN A 330 23.64 -10.12 5.20
N LYS A 331 23.85 -8.86 5.49
CA LYS A 331 24.55 -8.40 6.70
C LYS A 331 23.79 -7.25 7.35
N TYR A 332 23.95 -7.14 8.65
CA TYR A 332 23.52 -5.98 9.40
C TYR A 332 24.28 -4.74 8.94
N ASP A 333 23.57 -3.64 8.70
CA ASP A 333 24.19 -2.38 8.25
C ASP A 333 23.67 -1.20 9.09
N ASP A 334 24.56 -0.62 9.89
CA ASP A 334 24.30 0.52 10.76
C ASP A 334 25.03 1.81 10.30
N ARG A 335 25.64 1.80 9.11
CA ARG A 335 26.44 2.92 8.59
C ARG A 335 25.65 4.23 8.46
N PHE A 336 24.35 4.16 8.28
CA PHE A 336 23.49 5.31 8.07
C PHE A 336 22.55 5.61 9.25
N GLY A 337 22.75 4.95 10.38
CA GLY A 337 21.98 5.11 11.62
C GLY A 337 21.48 3.77 12.14
N PRO A 338 20.72 3.79 13.26
CA PRO A 338 20.16 2.56 13.81
C PRO A 338 19.16 1.96 12.81
N SER A 339 19.43 0.71 12.43
CA SER A 339 18.60 -0.08 11.52
C SER A 339 17.63 -1.01 12.24
N THR A 340 17.34 -0.72 13.51
CA THR A 340 16.45 -1.52 14.36
C THR A 340 15.45 -0.68 15.09
N GLN A 341 14.32 -1.30 15.43
CA GLN A 341 13.27 -0.72 16.26
C GLN A 341 12.57 -1.79 17.07
N LEU A 342 12.20 -1.45 18.31
CA LEU A 342 11.46 -2.31 19.22
C LEU A 342 10.32 -1.53 19.87
N THR A 343 9.08 -2.02 19.72
CA THR A 343 7.90 -1.50 20.39
C THR A 343 7.38 -2.56 21.36
N VAL A 344 7.08 -2.17 22.58
CA VAL A 344 6.54 -3.07 23.60
C VAL A 344 5.31 -2.43 24.27
N SER A 345 4.26 -3.23 24.42
CA SER A 345 3.08 -2.89 25.22
C SER A 345 2.55 -4.14 25.91
N SER A 346 1.48 -4.02 26.68
CA SER A 346 0.88 -5.17 27.35
C SER A 346 -0.64 -5.06 27.45
N THR A 347 -1.28 -6.23 27.59
CA THR A 347 -2.69 -6.34 27.93
C THR A 347 -2.82 -7.25 29.17
N PRO A 348 -3.32 -6.77 30.32
CA PRO A 348 -3.69 -5.36 30.57
C PRO A 348 -2.46 -4.44 30.60
N PRO A 349 -2.61 -3.11 30.36
CA PRO A 349 -1.49 -2.17 30.36
C PRO A 349 -0.72 -2.14 31.70
N GLU A 350 -1.39 -2.39 32.81
CA GLU A 350 -0.85 -2.42 34.16
C GLU A 350 0.12 -3.59 34.42
N LEU A 351 0.19 -4.56 33.50
CA LEU A 351 1.17 -5.66 33.56
C LEU A 351 2.61 -5.14 33.49
N LEU A 352 2.83 -4.04 32.73
CA LEU A 352 4.12 -3.37 32.65
C LEU A 352 4.13 -2.10 33.52
N LEU A 353 4.94 -2.11 34.56
CA LEU A 353 5.21 -0.91 35.37
C LEU A 353 6.22 0.03 34.70
N ASP A 354 7.08 -0.51 33.83
CA ASP A 354 8.07 0.21 33.05
C ASP A 354 8.52 -0.60 31.84
N GLY A 355 9.13 0.07 30.84
CA GLY A 355 9.65 -0.57 29.61
C GLY A 355 8.66 -0.64 28.45
N ALA A 356 7.43 -0.15 28.59
CA ALA A 356 6.49 0.04 27.49
C ALA A 356 6.95 1.17 26.54
N GLY A 357 6.48 1.14 25.29
CA GLY A 357 6.76 2.18 24.30
C GLY A 357 7.72 1.72 23.21
N ARG A 358 8.23 2.69 22.44
CA ARG A 358 9.07 2.49 21.25
C ARG A 358 10.51 2.95 21.51
N ASP A 359 11.49 2.19 21.04
CA ASP A 359 12.91 2.51 21.15
C ASP A 359 13.69 1.81 20.03
N LEU A 360 14.93 2.24 19.76
CA LEU A 360 15.74 1.72 18.68
C LEU A 360 16.44 0.37 18.99
N PRO A 361 16.99 0.14 20.22
CA PRO A 361 17.65 -1.13 20.54
C PRO A 361 16.67 -2.31 20.58
N LEU A 362 17.10 -3.46 20.03
CA LEU A 362 16.38 -4.73 20.13
C LEU A 362 16.44 -5.39 21.52
N VAL A 363 17.04 -4.72 22.47
CA VAL A 363 17.17 -5.17 23.88
C VAL A 363 16.52 -4.13 24.77
N ARG A 364 15.67 -4.59 25.70
CA ARG A 364 14.97 -3.71 26.62
C ARG A 364 14.78 -4.34 28.01
N THR A 365 14.91 -3.54 29.05
CA THR A 365 14.49 -3.92 30.39
C THR A 365 13.00 -3.62 30.55
N LEU A 366 12.23 -4.62 30.97
CA LEU A 366 10.82 -4.51 31.31
C LEU A 366 10.65 -4.69 32.81
N ARG A 367 9.69 -3.98 33.40
CA ARG A 367 9.35 -4.13 34.81
C ARG A 367 7.94 -4.69 34.97
N ILE A 368 7.88 -5.98 35.31
CA ILE A 368 6.63 -6.74 35.42
C ILE A 368 5.95 -6.46 36.76
N ASN A 369 4.66 -6.18 36.71
CA ASN A 369 3.84 -5.91 37.91
C ASN A 369 3.51 -7.23 38.64
N PRO A 370 3.94 -7.38 39.91
CA PRO A 370 3.62 -8.57 40.70
C PRO A 370 2.13 -8.74 41.05
N GLU A 371 1.32 -7.68 40.94
CA GLU A 371 -0.10 -7.71 41.24
C GLU A 371 -0.95 -8.22 40.08
N ILE A 372 -0.38 -8.30 38.87
CA ILE A 372 -1.04 -8.82 37.67
C ILE A 372 -0.52 -10.23 37.40
N PRO A 373 -1.31 -11.28 37.68
CA PRO A 373 -0.82 -12.68 37.63
C PRO A 373 -0.59 -13.22 36.22
N GLU A 374 -1.29 -12.65 35.22
CA GLU A 374 -1.17 -13.08 33.83
C GLU A 374 -1.59 -11.97 32.87
N GLY A 375 -1.14 -12.06 31.62
CA GLY A 375 -1.48 -11.12 30.55
C GLY A 375 -0.74 -11.46 29.26
N VAL A 376 -0.71 -10.51 28.35
CA VAL A 376 -0.02 -10.65 27.04
C VAL A 376 0.96 -9.49 26.89
N LEU A 377 2.22 -9.79 26.61
CA LEU A 377 3.18 -8.81 26.12
C LEU A 377 3.07 -8.73 24.60
N HIS A 378 2.81 -7.55 24.08
CA HIS A 378 2.84 -7.26 22.66
C HIS A 378 4.21 -6.69 22.30
N VAL A 379 4.95 -7.39 21.47
CA VAL A 379 6.30 -7.02 21.06
C VAL A 379 6.34 -6.95 19.56
N THR A 380 6.67 -5.79 19.01
CA THR A 380 6.94 -5.58 17.59
C THR A 380 8.40 -5.25 17.44
N ALA A 381 9.13 -6.00 16.63
CA ALA A 381 10.52 -5.71 16.33
C ALA A 381 10.75 -5.61 14.82
N GLN A 382 11.60 -4.67 14.45
CA GLN A 382 12.03 -4.41 13.09
C GLN A 382 13.56 -4.36 13.04
N ALA A 383 14.13 -4.89 11.96
CA ALA A 383 15.56 -4.79 11.70
C ALA A 383 15.83 -4.80 10.20
N ALA A 384 16.75 -3.96 9.74
CA ALA A 384 17.19 -3.95 8.36
C ALA A 384 18.53 -4.67 8.19
N SER A 385 18.66 -5.42 7.10
CA SER A 385 19.91 -6.01 6.62
C SER A 385 20.09 -5.70 5.14
N CYS A 386 21.32 -5.57 4.69
CA CYS A 386 21.63 -5.27 3.30
C CYS A 386 22.48 -6.37 2.68
N ASP A 387 22.47 -6.48 1.36
CA ASP A 387 23.28 -7.46 0.63
C ASP A 387 24.74 -7.39 1.05
N ALA A 388 25.32 -8.55 1.30
CA ALA A 388 26.69 -8.65 1.81
C ALA A 388 27.77 -8.71 0.71
N ASP A 389 27.37 -8.81 -0.56
CA ASP A 389 28.29 -8.89 -1.70
C ASP A 389 29.06 -7.56 -1.87
N PRO A 390 30.39 -7.56 -1.66
CA PRO A 390 31.19 -6.35 -1.79
C PRO A 390 31.35 -5.86 -3.25
N ALA A 391 30.93 -6.65 -4.23
CA ALA A 391 30.95 -6.26 -5.64
C ALA A 391 29.73 -5.41 -6.05
N VAL A 392 28.70 -5.34 -5.20
CA VAL A 392 27.50 -4.53 -5.44
C VAL A 392 27.75 -3.11 -4.94
N GLU A 393 27.80 -2.14 -5.84
CA GLU A 393 28.05 -0.72 -5.53
C GLU A 393 26.93 -0.12 -4.68
N TYR A 394 25.68 -0.54 -4.94
CA TYR A 394 24.47 -0.11 -4.21
C TYR A 394 23.73 -1.35 -3.69
N PRO A 395 24.10 -1.87 -2.49
CA PRO A 395 23.45 -3.04 -1.93
C PRO A 395 21.98 -2.77 -1.59
N ALA A 396 21.09 -3.67 -2.00
CA ALA A 396 19.69 -3.61 -1.59
C ALA A 396 19.58 -3.87 -0.08
N CYS A 397 18.73 -3.12 0.61
CA CYS A 397 18.44 -3.34 2.01
C CYS A 397 17.05 -3.95 2.16
N HIS A 398 16.93 -4.92 3.04
CA HIS A 398 15.74 -5.70 3.31
C HIS A 398 15.31 -5.46 4.75
N LEU A 399 14.03 -5.22 4.94
CA LEU A 399 13.45 -5.01 6.26
C LEU A 399 12.81 -6.32 6.74
N ALA A 400 13.22 -6.78 7.91
CA ALA A 400 12.58 -7.86 8.64
C ALA A 400 11.73 -7.28 9.75
N GLN A 401 10.47 -7.69 9.82
CA GLN A 401 9.56 -7.34 10.91
C GLN A 401 8.88 -8.56 11.46
N GLN A 402 8.63 -8.57 12.74
CA GLN A 402 7.80 -9.58 13.38
C GLN A 402 7.08 -9.04 14.61
N ASP A 403 5.82 -9.44 14.76
CA ASP A 403 4.97 -9.16 15.91
C ASP A 403 4.76 -10.42 16.73
N TRP A 404 4.85 -10.28 18.06
CA TRP A 404 4.57 -11.36 18.99
C TRP A 404 3.53 -10.92 20.02
N GLY A 405 2.45 -11.67 20.13
CA GLY A 405 1.64 -11.72 21.34
C GLY A 405 2.19 -12.83 22.24
N VAL A 406 2.92 -12.47 23.28
CA VAL A 406 3.50 -13.43 24.22
C VAL A 406 2.61 -13.54 25.45
N PRO A 407 1.80 -14.62 25.58
CA PRO A 407 1.06 -14.86 26.82
C PRO A 407 2.06 -15.09 27.95
N VAL A 408 1.94 -14.33 29.02
CA VAL A 408 2.82 -14.43 30.18
C VAL A 408 2.05 -14.76 31.44
N ARG A 409 2.67 -15.52 32.32
CA ARG A 409 2.23 -15.76 33.69
C ARG A 409 3.35 -15.34 34.64
N VAL A 410 3.01 -14.54 35.63
CA VAL A 410 3.97 -14.01 36.60
C VAL A 410 4.23 -15.03 37.69
N VAL A 411 5.43 -15.61 37.72
CA VAL A 411 5.85 -16.69 38.64
C VAL A 411 7.25 -16.38 39.18
N ALA A 412 7.37 -16.34 40.48
CA ALA A 412 8.67 -16.10 41.13
C ALA A 412 9.66 -17.23 40.86
N GLY A 413 10.92 -16.89 40.59
CA GLY A 413 12.01 -17.88 40.40
C GLY A 413 12.16 -18.40 38.98
N THR A 414 11.46 -17.79 38.01
CA THR A 414 11.61 -18.08 36.58
C THR A 414 12.75 -17.26 35.95
N PRO A 415 13.20 -17.57 34.72
CA PRO A 415 14.29 -16.83 34.05
C PRO A 415 13.99 -15.33 33.88
N GLU A 416 14.99 -14.51 34.16
CA GLU A 416 14.90 -13.04 34.01
C GLU A 416 15.13 -12.54 32.58
N VAL A 417 15.18 -13.46 31.58
CA VAL A 417 15.42 -13.13 30.18
C VAL A 417 14.34 -13.75 29.31
N LEU A 418 13.63 -12.92 28.57
CA LEU A 418 12.71 -13.32 27.50
C LEU A 418 13.39 -13.11 26.14
N THR A 419 13.59 -14.19 25.39
CA THR A 419 14.25 -14.14 24.08
C THR A 419 13.23 -14.37 22.97
N LEU A 420 13.23 -13.51 21.95
CA LEU A 420 12.42 -13.61 20.75
C LEU A 420 13.31 -13.63 19.50
N PRO A 421 13.13 -14.60 18.56
CA PRO A 421 13.92 -14.63 17.33
C PRO A 421 13.25 -13.79 16.24
N LEU A 422 13.96 -12.82 15.69
CA LEU A 422 13.60 -12.09 14.48
C LEU A 422 14.45 -12.64 13.32
N ARG A 423 13.81 -13.06 12.25
CA ARG A 423 14.49 -13.63 11.07
C ARG A 423 14.31 -12.69 9.87
N GLY A 424 15.42 -12.41 9.18
CA GLY A 424 15.43 -11.68 7.93
C GLY A 424 15.19 -12.57 6.72
#